data_7790dd98b980b1480b1ded38371c2856
#
_entry.id   7790dd98b980b1480b1ded38371c2856
#
_cell.length_a   1.000
_cell.length_b   1.000
_cell.length_c   1.000
_cell.angle_alpha   90.00
_cell.angle_beta   90.00
_cell.angle_gamma   90.00
#
_symmetry.space_group_name_H-M   'P 1'
#
loop_
_entity.id
_entity.type
_entity.pdbx_description
1 polymer ?
#
loop_
_entity_poly.entity_id
_entity_poly.type
_entity_poly.pdbx_seq_one_letter_code
_entity_poly.pdbx_strand_id
1 'polypeptide(L)'
;MRPSTTDPRLLVHAYVDGELDPANALEVERQIAADPALAAERERIEALRRAIAERLPREAAPAGLARRIEVALGLRSAAARAASRPSWRALAASVAVAAFLGSGATWLALSPGPTDADMAVANHVRALMAPQPVDVGSSDQHTVKPWFNGRIPEAPRVVDLASEGFPLVGGRVDVIGHTPVPTLVYRRRQHLISLSEIPAGRAMPAGQIAGYNIVSWSDGGVAYLAVSDVASADLNAFAKAFRAATPEP
;
A
#
# COMPACT_ATOMS: atom_id res chain seq x y z
N MET A 1 -42.24 -11.95 -16.78
CA MET A 1 -42.27 -11.81 -15.33
C MET A 1 -41.93 -10.37 -15.02
N ARG A 2 -42.94 -9.56 -14.64
CA ARG A 2 -42.69 -8.13 -14.33
C ARG A 2 -41.99 -8.03 -12.99
N PRO A 3 -40.94 -7.18 -12.84
CA PRO A 3 -40.39 -6.94 -11.52
C PRO A 3 -41.49 -6.31 -10.66
N SER A 4 -41.76 -6.88 -9.52
CA SER A 4 -42.62 -6.29 -8.49
C SER A 4 -41.96 -4.97 -8.08
N THR A 5 -42.59 -3.85 -8.44
CA THR A 5 -42.19 -2.53 -7.97
C THR A 5 -42.41 -2.51 -6.47
N THR A 6 -41.37 -2.77 -5.69
CA THR A 6 -41.43 -2.63 -4.24
C THR A 6 -41.66 -1.15 -3.95
N ASP A 7 -42.69 -0.84 -3.17
CA ASP A 7 -43.03 0.53 -2.79
C ASP A 7 -41.77 1.16 -2.12
N PRO A 8 -41.26 2.32 -2.61
CA PRO A 8 -40.12 2.98 -2.02
C PRO A 8 -40.24 3.24 -0.52
N ARG A 9 -41.46 3.44 -0.02
CA ARG A 9 -41.70 3.59 1.44
C ARG A 9 -41.41 2.35 2.22
N LEU A 10 -41.72 1.15 1.69
CA LEU A 10 -41.37 -0.11 2.35
C LEU A 10 -39.85 -0.31 2.45
N LEU A 11 -39.12 0.17 1.44
CA LEU A 11 -37.65 0.14 1.50
C LEU A 11 -37.09 1.07 2.59
N VAL A 12 -37.74 2.22 2.85
CA VAL A 12 -37.35 3.10 3.96
C VAL A 12 -37.56 2.40 5.32
N HIS A 13 -38.65 1.63 5.49
CA HIS A 13 -38.87 0.83 6.70
C HIS A 13 -37.77 -0.22 6.89
N ALA A 14 -37.48 -1.01 5.85
CA ALA A 14 -36.42 -2.01 5.88
C ALA A 14 -35.03 -1.40 6.12
N TYR A 15 -34.78 -0.19 5.58
CA TYR A 15 -33.56 0.57 5.84
C TYR A 15 -33.40 0.95 7.31
N VAL A 16 -34.45 1.54 7.92
CA VAL A 16 -34.44 1.94 9.33
C VAL A 16 -34.35 0.73 10.28
N ASP A 17 -34.91 -0.41 9.86
CA ASP A 17 -34.85 -1.66 10.64
C ASP A 17 -33.54 -2.43 10.47
N GLY A 18 -32.68 -2.02 9.53
CA GLY A 18 -31.38 -2.66 9.29
C GLY A 18 -31.49 -4.01 8.58
N GLU A 19 -32.59 -4.25 7.85
CA GLU A 19 -32.87 -5.51 7.15
C GLU A 19 -32.34 -5.56 5.70
N LEU A 20 -31.75 -4.45 5.23
CA LEU A 20 -31.18 -4.36 3.88
C LEU A 20 -29.69 -4.78 3.90
N ASP A 21 -29.30 -5.44 2.81
CA ASP A 21 -27.88 -5.65 2.56
C ASP A 21 -27.18 -4.31 2.22
N PRO A 22 -25.84 -4.23 2.35
CA PRO A 22 -25.10 -2.97 2.22
C PRO A 22 -25.29 -2.26 0.87
N ALA A 23 -25.48 -2.98 -0.24
CA ALA A 23 -25.64 -2.37 -1.56
C ALA A 23 -27.01 -1.71 -1.69
N ASN A 24 -28.07 -2.41 -1.25
CA ASN A 24 -29.43 -1.87 -1.26
C ASN A 24 -29.59 -0.74 -0.23
N ALA A 25 -28.93 -0.81 0.93
CA ALA A 25 -28.94 0.26 1.92
C ALA A 25 -28.39 1.57 1.36
N LEU A 26 -27.26 1.54 0.64
CA LEU A 26 -26.68 2.71 -0.03
C LEU A 26 -27.58 3.27 -1.14
N GLU A 27 -28.31 2.41 -1.86
CA GLU A 27 -29.27 2.86 -2.88
C GLU A 27 -30.44 3.59 -2.25
N VAL A 28 -31.03 3.02 -1.18
CA VAL A 28 -32.15 3.65 -0.45
C VAL A 28 -31.71 4.95 0.21
N GLU A 29 -30.48 5.04 0.74
CA GLU A 29 -29.95 6.28 1.30
C GLU A 29 -29.86 7.39 0.25
N ARG A 30 -29.42 7.08 -0.98
CA ARG A 30 -29.41 8.03 -2.10
C ARG A 30 -30.82 8.48 -2.49
N GLN A 31 -31.80 7.56 -2.49
CA GLN A 31 -33.18 7.87 -2.78
C GLN A 31 -33.78 8.78 -1.70
N ILE A 32 -33.52 8.51 -0.42
CA ILE A 32 -33.93 9.35 0.70
C ILE A 32 -33.31 10.75 0.59
N ALA A 33 -32.05 10.86 0.18
CA ALA A 33 -31.38 12.15 -0.02
C ALA A 33 -31.96 12.96 -1.21
N ALA A 34 -32.48 12.27 -2.22
CA ALA A 34 -33.04 12.88 -3.43
C ALA A 34 -34.54 13.21 -3.32
N ASP A 35 -35.30 12.53 -2.45
CA ASP A 35 -36.75 12.69 -2.30
C ASP A 35 -37.14 13.17 -0.89
N PRO A 36 -37.60 14.43 -0.75
CA PRO A 36 -38.07 14.98 0.53
C PRO A 36 -39.20 14.18 1.19
N ALA A 37 -40.03 13.48 0.40
CA ALA A 37 -41.14 12.69 0.95
C ALA A 37 -40.58 11.39 1.65
N LEU A 38 -39.56 10.78 1.10
CA LEU A 38 -38.88 9.63 1.72
C LEU A 38 -38.08 10.08 2.93
N ALA A 39 -37.45 11.24 2.92
CA ALA A 39 -36.77 11.82 4.06
C ALA A 39 -37.73 12.06 5.23
N ALA A 40 -38.89 12.65 4.96
CA ALA A 40 -39.95 12.89 5.96
C ALA A 40 -40.49 11.56 6.53
N GLU A 41 -40.64 10.52 5.70
CA GLU A 41 -41.05 9.20 6.14
C GLU A 41 -40.03 8.57 7.10
N ARG A 42 -38.75 8.64 6.78
CA ARG A 42 -37.67 8.18 7.67
C ARG A 42 -37.72 8.89 9.02
N GLU A 43 -37.81 10.24 9.01
CA GLU A 43 -37.88 11.01 10.26
C GLU A 43 -39.10 10.62 11.11
N ARG A 44 -40.23 10.36 10.46
CA ARG A 44 -41.44 9.92 11.14
C ARG A 44 -41.28 8.57 11.82
N ILE A 45 -40.67 7.60 11.14
CA ILE A 45 -40.39 6.27 11.68
C ILE A 45 -39.42 6.36 12.86
N GLU A 46 -38.33 7.12 12.70
CA GLU A 46 -37.33 7.32 13.75
C GLU A 46 -37.91 8.05 14.97
N ALA A 47 -38.78 9.03 14.77
CA ALA A 47 -39.48 9.74 15.83
C ALA A 47 -40.44 8.81 16.59
N LEU A 48 -41.18 7.95 15.87
CA LEU A 48 -42.04 6.95 16.47
C LEU A 48 -41.26 5.93 17.31
N ARG A 49 -40.12 5.44 16.76
CA ARG A 49 -39.23 4.50 17.52
C ARG A 49 -38.69 5.13 18.78
N ARG A 50 -38.28 6.39 18.75
CA ARG A 50 -37.84 7.13 19.93
C ARG A 50 -38.97 7.28 20.93
N ALA A 51 -40.15 7.71 20.49
CA ALA A 51 -41.29 7.86 21.39
C ALA A 51 -41.70 6.54 22.07
N ILE A 52 -41.66 5.43 21.33
CA ILE A 52 -41.90 4.10 21.87
C ILE A 52 -40.83 3.74 22.89
N ALA A 53 -39.55 3.92 22.59
CA ALA A 53 -38.44 3.57 23.47
C ALA A 53 -38.44 4.38 24.77
N GLU A 54 -38.91 5.63 24.73
CA GLU A 54 -38.94 6.55 25.86
C GLU A 54 -40.19 6.41 26.71
N ARG A 55 -41.34 6.12 26.09
CA ARG A 55 -42.64 6.16 26.77
C ARG A 55 -43.24 4.81 27.12
N LEU A 56 -42.82 3.73 26.44
CA LEU A 56 -43.32 2.42 26.84
C LEU A 56 -42.57 1.92 28.09
N PRO A 57 -43.32 1.52 29.11
CA PRO A 57 -42.71 0.87 30.27
C PRO A 57 -42.02 -0.44 29.82
N ARG A 58 -40.77 -0.60 30.19
CA ARG A 58 -40.06 -1.85 29.93
C ARG A 58 -40.43 -2.86 31.02
N GLU A 59 -41.05 -3.97 30.60
CA GLU A 59 -41.27 -5.08 31.49
C GLU A 59 -39.96 -5.59 32.07
N ALA A 60 -39.93 -5.80 33.38
CA ALA A 60 -38.76 -6.36 34.04
C ALA A 60 -38.55 -7.82 33.62
N ALA A 61 -37.34 -8.14 33.21
CA ALA A 61 -37.02 -9.51 32.85
C ALA A 61 -37.26 -10.46 34.09
N PRO A 62 -37.79 -11.66 33.86
CA PRO A 62 -37.96 -12.63 34.94
C PRO A 62 -36.67 -12.87 35.72
N ALA A 63 -36.80 -12.95 37.06
CA ALA A 63 -35.64 -13.25 37.89
C ALA A 63 -34.92 -14.53 37.45
N GLY A 64 -33.63 -14.43 37.24
CA GLY A 64 -32.79 -15.56 36.80
C GLY A 64 -32.72 -15.79 35.29
N LEU A 65 -33.38 -14.99 34.43
CA LEU A 65 -33.27 -15.11 32.98
C LEU A 65 -31.82 -14.93 32.51
N ALA A 66 -31.11 -13.92 33.01
CA ALA A 66 -29.68 -13.68 32.67
C ALA A 66 -28.82 -14.92 32.96
N ARG A 67 -29.00 -15.53 34.13
CA ARG A 67 -28.28 -16.76 34.48
C ARG A 67 -28.62 -17.95 33.56
N ARG A 68 -29.88 -18.06 33.16
CA ARG A 68 -30.31 -19.12 32.22
C ARG A 68 -29.68 -18.94 30.84
N ILE A 69 -29.58 -17.70 30.39
CA ILE A 69 -28.92 -17.35 29.11
C ILE A 69 -27.42 -17.64 29.20
N GLU A 70 -26.76 -17.22 30.28
CA GLU A 70 -25.34 -17.50 30.52
C GLU A 70 -25.04 -19.01 30.51
N VAL A 71 -25.89 -19.81 31.14
CA VAL A 71 -25.75 -21.27 31.14
C VAL A 71 -25.99 -21.85 29.74
N ALA A 72 -27.04 -21.39 29.04
CA ALA A 72 -27.37 -21.89 27.71
C ALA A 72 -26.29 -21.54 26.66
N LEU A 73 -25.62 -20.40 26.79
CA LEU A 73 -24.53 -19.97 25.95
C LEU A 73 -23.17 -20.54 26.39
N GLY A 74 -23.11 -21.34 27.43
CA GLY A 74 -21.88 -21.88 27.99
C GLY A 74 -20.95 -20.81 28.57
N LEU A 75 -21.47 -19.60 28.81
CA LEU A 75 -20.73 -18.50 29.41
C LEU A 75 -20.62 -18.79 30.92
N ARG A 76 -19.56 -19.44 31.35
CA ARG A 76 -19.28 -19.57 32.77
C ARG A 76 -19.08 -18.17 33.34
N SER A 77 -19.97 -17.80 34.29
CA SER A 77 -19.88 -16.50 34.96
C SER A 77 -18.45 -16.21 35.42
N ALA A 78 -17.94 -15.08 35.00
CA ALA A 78 -16.62 -14.58 35.41
C ALA A 78 -16.54 -14.37 36.92
N ALA A 79 -17.71 -14.25 37.61
CA ALA A 79 -17.81 -14.07 39.05
C ALA A 79 -17.31 -15.29 39.86
N ALA A 80 -17.36 -16.50 39.29
CA ALA A 80 -16.82 -17.69 40.00
C ALA A 80 -15.28 -17.77 39.96
N ARG A 81 -14.61 -16.96 39.15
CA ARG A 81 -13.13 -16.89 39.05
C ARG A 81 -12.51 -15.85 39.97
N ALA A 82 -13.32 -14.98 40.62
CA ALA A 82 -12.81 -13.90 41.47
C ALA A 82 -12.28 -14.37 42.82
N ALA A 83 -12.46 -15.66 43.19
CA ALA A 83 -11.98 -16.21 44.45
C ALA A 83 -10.70 -17.04 44.36
N SER A 84 -10.14 -17.25 43.20
CA SER A 84 -8.79 -17.84 43.07
C SER A 84 -7.74 -16.74 43.18
N ARG A 85 -6.98 -16.73 44.28
CA ARG A 85 -5.76 -15.91 44.39
C ARG A 85 -4.96 -16.07 43.09
N PRO A 86 -4.65 -15.00 42.41
CA PRO A 86 -3.88 -15.12 41.17
C PRO A 86 -2.56 -15.82 41.53
N SER A 87 -2.36 -17.04 41.04
CA SER A 87 -1.08 -17.69 41.22
C SER A 87 -0.07 -16.81 40.50
N TRP A 88 1.04 -16.53 41.16
CA TRP A 88 2.12 -15.72 40.60
C TRP A 88 2.54 -16.26 39.20
N ARG A 89 2.34 -17.56 38.94
CA ARG A 89 2.52 -18.21 37.65
C ARG A 89 1.55 -17.71 36.58
N ALA A 90 0.28 -17.48 36.95
CA ALA A 90 -0.71 -16.94 36.02
C ALA A 90 -0.40 -15.46 35.67
N LEU A 91 0.06 -14.69 36.69
CA LEU A 91 0.52 -13.31 36.45
C LEU A 91 1.78 -13.29 35.56
N ALA A 92 2.77 -14.15 35.82
CA ALA A 92 3.97 -14.27 35.02
C ALA A 92 3.65 -14.69 33.56
N ALA A 93 2.71 -15.64 33.39
CA ALA A 93 2.27 -16.06 32.06
C ALA A 93 1.57 -14.92 31.31
N SER A 94 0.69 -14.13 31.95
CA SER A 94 0.04 -13.00 31.30
C SER A 94 1.01 -11.88 30.93
N VAL A 95 2.01 -11.60 31.77
CA VAL A 95 3.07 -10.65 31.48
C VAL A 95 3.94 -11.14 30.31
N ALA A 96 4.29 -12.44 30.30
CA ALA A 96 5.06 -13.02 29.20
C ALA A 96 4.30 -12.94 27.86
N VAL A 97 3.01 -13.26 27.85
CA VAL A 97 2.15 -13.14 26.65
C VAL A 97 2.03 -11.69 26.20
N ALA A 98 1.80 -10.76 27.13
CA ALA A 98 1.72 -9.32 26.81
C ALA A 98 3.05 -8.78 26.27
N ALA A 99 4.20 -9.20 26.84
CA ALA A 99 5.52 -8.85 26.36
C ALA A 99 5.79 -9.43 24.98
N PHE A 100 5.41 -10.68 24.73
CA PHE A 100 5.60 -11.32 23.41
C PHE A 100 4.74 -10.66 22.33
N LEU A 101 3.45 -10.42 22.60
CA LEU A 101 2.55 -9.74 21.68
C LEU A 101 2.95 -8.27 21.47
N GLY A 102 3.34 -7.57 22.55
CA GLY A 102 3.84 -6.20 22.48
C GLY A 102 5.13 -6.08 21.68
N SER A 103 6.12 -6.97 21.96
CA SER A 103 7.37 -7.00 21.21
C SER A 103 7.15 -7.36 19.75
N GLY A 104 6.29 -8.33 19.44
CA GLY A 104 5.95 -8.72 18.07
C GLY A 104 5.25 -7.59 17.29
N ALA A 105 4.29 -6.92 17.90
CA ALA A 105 3.61 -5.77 17.32
C ALA A 105 4.57 -4.58 17.13
N THR A 106 5.44 -4.32 18.08
CA THR A 106 6.45 -3.27 18.01
C THR A 106 7.47 -3.58 16.92
N TRP A 107 7.94 -4.82 16.84
CA TRP A 107 8.87 -5.25 15.78
C TRP A 107 8.24 -5.08 14.40
N LEU A 108 6.98 -5.49 14.22
CA LEU A 108 6.25 -5.34 12.95
C LEU A 108 6.03 -3.87 12.58
N ALA A 109 5.71 -3.02 13.58
CA ALA A 109 5.47 -1.59 13.37
C ALA A 109 6.76 -0.79 13.13
N LEU A 110 7.89 -1.24 13.69
CA LEU A 110 9.20 -0.60 13.56
C LEU A 110 10.09 -1.25 12.50
N SER A 111 9.65 -2.36 11.88
CA SER A 111 10.38 -2.96 10.77
C SER A 111 10.47 -1.94 9.63
N PRO A 112 11.67 -1.51 9.23
CA PRO A 112 11.80 -0.56 8.13
C PRO A 112 11.21 -1.23 6.88
N GLY A 113 10.33 -0.50 6.21
CA GLY A 113 9.83 -0.91 4.90
C GLY A 113 10.98 -1.04 3.88
N PRO A 114 10.69 -1.56 2.68
CA PRO A 114 11.72 -1.66 1.64
C PRO A 114 12.31 -0.30 1.35
N THR A 115 13.63 -0.23 1.31
CA THR A 115 14.36 0.98 0.97
C THR A 115 14.24 1.29 -0.52
N ASP A 116 14.58 2.51 -0.93
CA ASP A 116 14.63 2.87 -2.35
C ASP A 116 15.59 1.96 -3.14
N ALA A 117 16.67 1.49 -2.52
CA ALA A 117 17.58 0.55 -3.12
C ALA A 117 16.97 -0.86 -3.27
N ASP A 118 16.22 -1.34 -2.28
CA ASP A 118 15.51 -2.62 -2.39
C ASP A 118 14.51 -2.57 -3.56
N MET A 119 13.79 -1.45 -3.71
CA MET A 119 12.84 -1.24 -4.80
C MET A 119 13.55 -1.15 -6.16
N ALA A 120 14.70 -0.47 -6.24
CA ALA A 120 15.48 -0.39 -7.47
C ALA A 120 16.03 -1.77 -7.89
N VAL A 121 16.52 -2.58 -6.94
CA VAL A 121 16.92 -3.96 -7.21
C VAL A 121 15.74 -4.81 -7.66
N ALA A 122 14.60 -4.72 -6.98
CA ALA A 122 13.38 -5.45 -7.38
C ALA A 122 12.91 -5.07 -8.79
N ASN A 123 12.96 -3.78 -9.15
CA ASN A 123 12.65 -3.29 -10.49
C ASN A 123 13.65 -3.81 -11.54
N HIS A 124 14.93 -3.82 -11.20
CA HIS A 124 15.98 -4.37 -12.07
C HIS A 124 15.74 -5.87 -12.34
N VAL A 125 15.54 -6.66 -11.29
CA VAL A 125 15.25 -8.11 -11.40
C VAL A 125 13.97 -8.36 -12.21
N ARG A 126 12.91 -7.61 -11.95
CA ARG A 126 11.66 -7.72 -12.72
C ARG A 126 11.90 -7.44 -14.22
N ALA A 127 12.71 -6.44 -14.54
CA ALA A 127 13.04 -6.12 -15.92
C ALA A 127 13.87 -7.22 -16.61
N LEU A 128 14.81 -7.86 -15.89
CA LEU A 128 15.56 -9.01 -16.42
C LEU A 128 14.67 -10.22 -16.73
N MET A 129 13.54 -10.37 -16.02
CA MET A 129 12.57 -11.46 -16.23
C MET A 129 11.52 -11.12 -17.31
N ALA A 130 11.43 -9.86 -17.70
CA ALA A 130 10.47 -9.42 -18.72
C ALA A 130 10.94 -9.82 -20.13
N PRO A 131 10.02 -10.02 -21.10
CA PRO A 131 10.38 -10.26 -22.50
C PRO A 131 11.25 -9.14 -23.10
N GLN A 132 11.07 -7.91 -22.59
CA GLN A 132 11.90 -6.76 -22.93
C GLN A 132 12.23 -5.99 -21.65
N PRO A 133 13.50 -5.65 -21.39
CA PRO A 133 13.92 -4.97 -20.17
C PRO A 133 13.67 -3.46 -20.20
N VAL A 134 13.13 -2.93 -21.29
CA VAL A 134 12.89 -1.51 -21.57
C VAL A 134 11.51 -1.30 -22.16
N ASP A 135 10.90 -0.13 -21.91
CA ASP A 135 9.63 0.29 -22.52
C ASP A 135 9.87 0.99 -23.87
N VAL A 136 11.02 1.67 -24.00
CA VAL A 136 11.51 2.20 -25.26
C VAL A 136 12.90 1.65 -25.54
N GLY A 137 13.04 0.87 -26.61
CA GLY A 137 14.30 0.28 -27.06
C GLY A 137 14.97 1.17 -28.10
N SER A 138 16.06 1.84 -27.73
CA SER A 138 16.88 2.62 -28.64
C SER A 138 18.24 2.90 -28.02
N SER A 139 19.29 2.91 -28.85
CA SER A 139 20.63 3.40 -28.47
C SER A 139 20.78 4.90 -28.68
N ASP A 140 19.79 5.54 -29.32
CA ASP A 140 19.80 6.96 -29.64
C ASP A 140 19.11 7.78 -28.54
N GLN A 141 19.87 8.68 -27.92
CA GLN A 141 19.37 9.60 -26.89
C GLN A 141 18.22 10.51 -27.39
N HIS A 142 18.22 10.87 -28.66
CA HIS A 142 17.19 11.70 -29.30
C HIS A 142 15.86 10.95 -29.45
N THR A 143 15.86 9.64 -29.31
CA THR A 143 14.67 8.80 -29.26
C THR A 143 14.26 8.54 -27.82
N VAL A 144 15.21 8.19 -26.94
CA VAL A 144 14.93 7.79 -25.55
C VAL A 144 14.49 8.98 -24.71
N LYS A 145 15.19 10.10 -24.75
CA LYS A 145 14.89 11.29 -23.95
C LYS A 145 13.48 11.85 -24.20
N PRO A 146 13.04 12.11 -25.45
CA PRO A 146 11.68 12.60 -25.72
C PRO A 146 10.57 11.61 -25.35
N TRP A 147 10.85 10.30 -25.33
CA TRP A 147 9.88 9.30 -24.95
C TRP A 147 9.39 9.47 -23.50
N PHE A 148 10.25 9.97 -22.61
CA PHE A 148 9.88 10.27 -21.22
C PHE A 148 8.98 11.50 -21.10
N ASN A 149 9.00 12.44 -22.08
CA ASN A 149 8.16 13.63 -22.05
C ASN A 149 6.67 13.26 -21.98
N GLY A 150 5.94 13.86 -21.05
CA GLY A 150 4.52 13.59 -20.82
C GLY A 150 4.21 12.29 -20.06
N ARG A 151 5.24 11.50 -19.68
CA ARG A 151 5.11 10.31 -18.84
C ARG A 151 5.58 10.54 -17.42
N ILE A 152 6.62 11.37 -17.29
CA ILE A 152 7.20 11.80 -16.02
C ILE A 152 7.43 13.31 -16.07
N PRO A 153 7.50 13.99 -14.89
CA PRO A 153 7.66 15.46 -14.83
C PRO A 153 8.94 15.97 -15.52
N GLU A 154 10.05 15.25 -15.39
CA GLU A 154 11.35 15.65 -15.91
C GLU A 154 11.99 14.49 -16.70
N ALA A 155 12.42 14.78 -17.92
CA ALA A 155 13.12 13.80 -18.75
C ALA A 155 14.53 13.54 -18.19
N PRO A 156 15.00 12.27 -18.19
CA PRO A 156 16.30 11.93 -17.63
C PRO A 156 17.45 12.51 -18.46
N ARG A 157 18.60 12.60 -17.80
CA ARG A 157 19.86 12.84 -18.47
C ARG A 157 20.29 11.59 -19.22
N VAL A 158 20.14 11.58 -20.53
CA VAL A 158 20.59 10.48 -21.40
C VAL A 158 21.97 10.79 -21.94
N VAL A 159 22.90 9.85 -21.78
CA VAL A 159 24.31 10.00 -22.22
C VAL A 159 24.69 8.79 -23.04
N ASP A 160 25.36 9.03 -24.17
CA ASP A 160 25.99 7.94 -24.93
C ASP A 160 27.34 7.57 -24.28
N LEU A 161 27.47 6.33 -23.87
CA LEU A 161 28.66 5.74 -23.27
C LEU A 161 29.14 4.51 -24.05
N ALA A 162 28.76 4.40 -25.33
CA ALA A 162 29.14 3.27 -26.18
C ALA A 162 30.67 3.17 -26.32
N SER A 163 31.39 4.30 -26.49
CA SER A 163 32.82 4.35 -26.54
C SER A 163 33.52 3.87 -25.27
N GLU A 164 32.85 4.04 -24.12
CA GLU A 164 33.33 3.58 -22.82
C GLU A 164 32.97 2.11 -22.54
N GLY A 165 32.31 1.44 -23.50
CA GLY A 165 31.86 0.06 -23.38
C GLY A 165 30.57 -0.14 -22.59
N PHE A 166 29.76 0.91 -22.48
CA PHE A 166 28.43 0.90 -21.87
C PHE A 166 27.35 1.42 -22.85
N PRO A 167 27.04 0.72 -23.94
CA PRO A 167 26.02 1.16 -24.88
C PRO A 167 24.65 1.26 -24.23
N LEU A 168 23.91 2.31 -24.57
CA LEU A 168 22.52 2.49 -24.19
C LEU A 168 21.64 1.41 -24.86
N VAL A 169 20.73 0.80 -24.09
CA VAL A 169 19.75 -0.18 -24.58
C VAL A 169 18.38 0.48 -24.74
N GLY A 170 18.07 1.44 -23.87
CA GLY A 170 16.78 2.15 -23.87
C GLY A 170 16.41 2.71 -22.51
N GLY A 171 15.13 2.95 -22.33
CA GLY A 171 14.58 3.46 -21.08
C GLY A 171 13.25 2.82 -20.70
N ARG A 172 12.90 2.95 -19.44
CA ARG A 172 11.61 2.56 -18.87
C ARG A 172 11.22 3.47 -17.71
N VAL A 173 9.97 3.42 -17.28
CA VAL A 173 9.51 4.08 -16.05
C VAL A 173 9.42 3.03 -14.94
N ASP A 174 10.18 3.23 -13.88
CA ASP A 174 10.11 2.43 -12.65
C ASP A 174 9.35 3.20 -11.55
N VAL A 175 8.98 2.51 -10.47
CA VAL A 175 8.38 3.15 -9.29
C VAL A 175 9.29 2.92 -8.09
N ILE A 176 9.75 4.01 -7.47
CA ILE A 176 10.57 3.98 -6.26
C ILE A 176 9.93 4.91 -5.24
N GLY A 177 9.61 4.36 -4.05
CA GLY A 177 8.97 5.13 -2.98
C GLY A 177 7.65 5.78 -3.39
N HIS A 178 6.80 5.10 -4.16
CA HIS A 178 5.51 5.58 -4.70
C HIS A 178 5.63 6.68 -5.77
N THR A 179 6.84 6.96 -6.24
CA THR A 179 7.09 7.98 -7.27
C THR A 179 7.54 7.29 -8.55
N PRO A 180 6.94 7.60 -9.71
CA PRO A 180 7.46 7.17 -11.00
C PRO A 180 8.79 7.89 -11.26
N VAL A 181 9.80 7.10 -11.62
CA VAL A 181 11.15 7.58 -11.88
C VAL A 181 11.64 7.08 -13.24
N PRO A 182 12.39 7.90 -14.00
CA PRO A 182 13.02 7.43 -15.21
C PRO A 182 14.16 6.46 -14.87
N THR A 183 14.23 5.38 -15.61
CA THR A 183 15.31 4.40 -15.52
C THR A 183 15.88 4.16 -16.91
N LEU A 184 17.15 4.49 -17.09
CA LEU A 184 17.92 4.19 -18.29
C LEU A 184 18.55 2.82 -18.15
N VAL A 185 18.58 2.07 -19.24
CA VAL A 185 19.18 0.74 -19.26
C VAL A 185 20.39 0.78 -20.19
N TYR A 186 21.56 0.50 -19.60
CA TYR A 186 22.82 0.35 -20.31
C TYR A 186 23.22 -1.12 -20.32
N ARG A 187 24.23 -1.47 -21.11
CA ARG A 187 24.76 -2.81 -21.18
C ARG A 187 26.26 -2.82 -20.93
N ARG A 188 26.71 -3.81 -20.19
CA ARG A 188 28.12 -4.13 -20.08
C ARG A 188 28.31 -5.60 -20.45
N ARG A 189 28.88 -5.89 -21.63
CA ARG A 189 28.93 -7.26 -22.16
C ARG A 189 27.54 -7.89 -22.25
N GLN A 190 27.24 -8.93 -21.45
CA GLN A 190 25.92 -9.58 -21.40
C GLN A 190 25.04 -9.08 -20.26
N HIS A 191 25.56 -8.24 -19.38
CA HIS A 191 24.87 -7.74 -18.21
C HIS A 191 24.19 -6.39 -18.48
N LEU A 192 23.05 -6.18 -17.85
CA LEU A 192 22.35 -4.90 -17.91
C LEU A 192 22.67 -4.07 -16.67
N ILE A 193 22.74 -2.77 -16.85
CA ILE A 193 22.87 -1.77 -15.78
C ILE A 193 21.61 -0.91 -15.83
N SER A 194 20.82 -0.90 -14.76
CA SER A 194 19.69 0.02 -14.59
C SER A 194 20.16 1.26 -13.85
N LEU A 195 19.99 2.42 -14.44
CA LEU A 195 20.28 3.73 -13.86
C LEU A 195 18.99 4.48 -13.63
N SER A 196 18.56 4.61 -12.39
CA SER A 196 17.37 5.38 -12.01
C SER A 196 17.75 6.77 -11.53
N GLU A 197 17.02 7.78 -11.97
CA GLU A 197 17.12 9.16 -11.49
C GLU A 197 16.01 9.41 -10.45
N ILE A 198 16.40 9.84 -9.27
CA ILE A 198 15.49 10.02 -8.13
C ILE A 198 15.66 11.46 -7.61
N PRO A 199 14.57 12.14 -7.18
CA PRO A 199 14.69 13.46 -6.56
C PRO A 199 15.69 13.46 -5.41
N ALA A 200 16.55 14.48 -5.31
CA ALA A 200 17.55 14.60 -4.25
C ALA A 200 16.92 14.65 -2.86
N GLY A 201 17.70 14.26 -1.85
CA GLY A 201 17.29 14.29 -0.43
C GLY A 201 16.88 12.93 0.13
N ARG A 202 16.92 11.86 -0.69
CA ARG A 202 16.72 10.50 -0.21
C ARG A 202 18.06 9.83 0.15
N ALA A 203 18.06 9.03 1.22
CA ALA A 203 19.23 8.25 1.61
C ALA A 203 19.48 7.16 0.56
N MET A 204 20.66 7.20 -0.05
CA MET A 204 21.05 6.31 -1.14
C MET A 204 22.14 5.37 -0.63
N PRO A 205 21.84 4.11 -0.30
CA PRO A 205 22.85 3.16 0.09
C PRO A 205 23.71 2.75 -1.12
N ALA A 206 25.01 2.64 -0.89
CA ALA A 206 25.94 1.93 -1.77
C ALA A 206 26.22 0.57 -1.17
N GLY A 207 26.49 -0.43 -1.99
CA GLY A 207 26.80 -1.77 -1.50
C GLY A 207 26.25 -2.89 -2.37
N GLN A 208 25.82 -3.97 -1.73
CA GLN A 208 25.25 -5.12 -2.42
C GLN A 208 23.93 -5.55 -1.75
N ILE A 209 22.89 -5.75 -2.55
CA ILE A 209 21.61 -6.28 -2.11
C ILE A 209 21.24 -7.46 -3.01
N ALA A 210 20.92 -8.60 -2.42
CA ALA A 210 20.48 -9.82 -3.11
C ALA A 210 21.39 -10.24 -4.28
N GLY A 211 22.70 -10.00 -4.18
CA GLY A 211 23.68 -10.34 -5.22
C GLY A 211 23.91 -9.24 -6.26
N TYR A 212 23.13 -8.17 -6.25
CA TYR A 212 23.30 -7.02 -7.16
C TYR A 212 24.13 -5.93 -6.50
N ASN A 213 25.10 -5.40 -7.24
CA ASN A 213 25.89 -4.27 -6.82
C ASN A 213 25.13 -2.97 -7.06
N ILE A 214 25.28 -2.03 -6.13
CA ILE A 214 24.61 -0.74 -6.13
C ILE A 214 25.63 0.36 -5.97
N VAL A 215 25.59 1.33 -6.88
CA VAL A 215 26.38 2.56 -6.81
C VAL A 215 25.43 3.74 -6.89
N SER A 216 25.58 4.68 -5.97
CA SER A 216 24.76 5.89 -5.93
C SER A 216 25.62 7.15 -5.86
N TRP A 217 25.11 8.23 -6.45
CA TRP A 217 25.72 9.56 -6.39
C TRP A 217 24.66 10.63 -6.60
N SER A 218 24.99 11.88 -6.28
CA SER A 218 24.13 13.03 -6.56
C SER A 218 24.85 14.01 -7.45
N ASP A 219 24.12 14.59 -8.40
CA ASP A 219 24.62 15.64 -9.29
C ASP A 219 23.45 16.55 -9.69
N GLY A 220 23.65 17.87 -9.67
CA GLY A 220 22.65 18.84 -10.13
C GLY A 220 21.28 18.80 -9.45
N GLY A 221 21.19 18.34 -8.18
CA GLY A 221 19.91 18.22 -7.47
C GLY A 221 19.14 16.91 -7.78
N VAL A 222 19.77 15.99 -8.52
CA VAL A 222 19.26 14.65 -8.83
C VAL A 222 20.14 13.61 -8.16
N ALA A 223 19.53 12.56 -7.63
CA ALA A 223 20.23 11.40 -7.13
C ALA A 223 20.14 10.27 -8.18
N TYR A 224 21.26 9.65 -8.43
CA TYR A 224 21.42 8.55 -9.40
C TYR A 224 21.66 7.25 -8.64
N LEU A 225 20.97 6.21 -9.06
CA LEU A 225 21.08 4.87 -8.50
C LEU A 225 21.32 3.85 -9.61
N ALA A 226 22.55 3.35 -9.70
CA ALA A 226 22.94 2.31 -10.65
C ALA A 226 22.88 0.93 -9.98
N VAL A 227 22.18 -0.02 -10.60
CA VAL A 227 22.01 -1.40 -10.13
C VAL A 227 22.40 -2.36 -11.24
N SER A 228 23.22 -3.35 -10.91
CA SER A 228 23.62 -4.43 -11.83
C SER A 228 24.25 -5.61 -11.09
N ASP A 229 24.31 -6.75 -11.78
CA ASP A 229 25.06 -7.94 -11.39
C ASP A 229 26.54 -7.93 -11.88
N VAL A 230 26.98 -6.88 -12.58
CA VAL A 230 28.39 -6.71 -12.97
C VAL A 230 29.29 -6.54 -11.75
N ALA A 231 30.59 -6.83 -11.89
CA ALA A 231 31.56 -6.57 -10.82
C ALA A 231 31.50 -5.11 -10.36
N SER A 232 31.70 -4.88 -9.07
CA SER A 232 31.66 -3.51 -8.47
C SER A 232 32.62 -2.55 -9.15
N ALA A 233 33.76 -3.02 -9.65
CA ALA A 233 34.72 -2.20 -10.42
C ALA A 233 34.12 -1.68 -11.74
N ASP A 234 33.41 -2.55 -12.49
CA ASP A 234 32.75 -2.17 -13.73
C ASP A 234 31.61 -1.18 -13.48
N LEU A 235 30.82 -1.39 -12.40
CA LEU A 235 29.72 -0.48 -12.05
C LEU A 235 30.23 0.90 -11.59
N ASN A 236 31.35 0.93 -10.85
CA ASN A 236 32.02 2.18 -10.50
C ASN A 236 32.63 2.89 -11.72
N ALA A 237 33.18 2.12 -12.67
CA ALA A 237 33.67 2.68 -13.96
C ALA A 237 32.51 3.32 -14.74
N PHE A 238 31.35 2.64 -14.82
CA PHE A 238 30.14 3.17 -15.40
C PHE A 238 29.72 4.50 -14.73
N ALA A 239 29.62 4.52 -13.42
CA ALA A 239 29.24 5.72 -12.66
C ALA A 239 30.21 6.88 -12.88
N LYS A 240 31.51 6.58 -13.00
CA LYS A 240 32.54 7.58 -13.30
C LYS A 240 32.38 8.13 -14.73
N ALA A 241 32.21 7.24 -15.73
CA ALA A 241 31.98 7.64 -17.12
C ALA A 241 30.73 8.49 -17.28
N PHE A 242 29.61 8.08 -16.65
CA PHE A 242 28.35 8.82 -16.71
C PHE A 242 28.47 10.24 -16.12
N ARG A 243 29.17 10.38 -14.98
CA ARG A 243 29.42 11.70 -14.38
C ARG A 243 30.31 12.59 -15.22
N ALA A 244 31.32 12.02 -15.86
CA ALA A 244 32.28 12.77 -16.67
C ALA A 244 31.70 13.21 -18.02
N ALA A 245 30.70 12.50 -18.53
CA ALA A 245 30.11 12.80 -19.82
C ALA A 245 29.27 14.09 -19.74
N THR A 246 29.56 15.02 -20.64
CA THR A 246 28.74 16.22 -20.81
C THR A 246 27.49 15.86 -21.60
N PRO A 247 26.27 16.22 -21.16
CA PRO A 247 25.09 16.06 -22.01
C PRO A 247 25.32 16.86 -23.30
N GLU A 248 25.09 16.22 -24.47
CA GLU A 248 24.99 16.99 -25.70
C GLU A 248 23.81 17.97 -25.60
N PRO A 249 23.98 19.22 -26.09
CA PRO A 249 22.98 20.29 -25.98
C PRO A 249 21.66 19.99 -26.71
#